data_5cdd9f53214ce5327f86fdf09ceaa329
#
_entry.id   5cdd9f53214ce5327f86fdf09ceaa329
#
_cell.length_a   1.000
_cell.length_b   1.000
_cell.length_c   1.000
_cell.angle_alpha   90.00
_cell.angle_beta   90.00
_cell.angle_gamma   90.00
#
_symmetry.space_group_name_H-M   'P 1'
#
loop_
_entity.id
_entity.type
_entity.pdbx_description
1 polymer ?
#
loop_
_entity_poly.entity_id
_entity_poly.type
_entity_poly.pdbx_seq_one_letter_code
_entity_poly.pdbx_strand_id
1 'polypeptide(L)'
;GSTSRLWTDSQLAFEREVRLPVTVATLSELRGRLIRAMEESKEHAREGGDMLSGIENSLKVYIGRTKALNDPAFTARLAEAQNDLRQQVAGDSEIGDPWTTVDEAMNAYRALYYPLRFTQPSGDLYSYAQTLVFAAQERGKPNSERLPGYTDSALPLTEKQVLDERPVYPWLDELGVEWSLSK
;
A
#
# COMPACT_ATOMS: atom_id res chain seq x y z
N GLY A 1 -9.91 14.05 12.14
CA GLY A 1 -10.59 13.06 12.97
C GLY A 1 -10.33 11.66 12.46
N SER A 2 -10.09 10.69 13.36
CA SER A 2 -9.94 9.31 12.94
C SER A 2 -11.31 8.72 12.61
N THR A 3 -11.49 8.23 11.39
CA THR A 3 -12.66 7.44 11.03
C THR A 3 -12.40 5.99 11.40
N SER A 4 -13.14 5.44 12.37
CA SER A 4 -13.15 4.00 12.59
C SER A 4 -13.96 3.33 11.47
N ARG A 5 -13.42 2.25 10.91
CA ARG A 5 -14.12 1.42 9.93
C ARG A 5 -14.37 0.05 10.56
N LEU A 6 -15.57 -0.46 10.44
CA LEU A 6 -15.84 -1.85 10.71
C LEU A 6 -15.43 -2.66 9.47
N TRP A 7 -14.59 -3.65 9.68
CA TRP A 7 -14.14 -4.56 8.62
C TRP A 7 -14.95 -5.84 8.69
N THR A 8 -15.28 -6.39 7.52
CA THR A 8 -15.94 -7.69 7.44
C THR A 8 -14.98 -8.82 7.78
N ASP A 9 -15.53 -10.01 8.09
CA ASP A 9 -14.72 -11.19 8.41
C ASP A 9 -13.78 -11.55 7.26
N SER A 10 -14.22 -11.44 6.01
CA SER A 10 -13.39 -11.70 4.82
C SER A 10 -12.24 -10.70 4.68
N GLN A 11 -12.48 -9.42 4.99
CA GLN A 11 -11.43 -8.40 5.02
C GLN A 11 -10.42 -8.68 6.13
N LEU A 12 -10.88 -9.03 7.33
CA LEU A 12 -10.00 -9.37 8.47
C LEU A 12 -9.18 -10.64 8.20
N ALA A 13 -9.81 -11.66 7.60
CA ALA A 13 -9.13 -12.89 7.19
C ALA A 13 -8.04 -12.61 6.15
N PHE A 14 -8.34 -11.81 5.14
CA PHE A 14 -7.36 -11.40 4.12
C PHE A 14 -6.19 -10.63 4.73
N GLU A 15 -6.45 -9.68 5.63
CA GLU A 15 -5.41 -8.94 6.36
C GLU A 15 -4.49 -9.89 7.14
N ARG A 16 -5.08 -10.78 7.94
CA ARG A 16 -4.36 -11.71 8.83
C ARG A 16 -3.54 -12.75 8.04
N GLU A 17 -4.12 -13.32 7.00
CA GLU A 17 -3.58 -14.49 6.31
C GLU A 17 -2.69 -14.14 5.12
N VAL A 18 -2.89 -12.98 4.51
CA VAL A 18 -2.22 -12.60 3.26
C VAL A 18 -1.46 -11.28 3.41
N ARG A 19 -2.18 -10.18 3.61
CA ARG A 19 -1.55 -8.86 3.47
C ARG A 19 -0.51 -8.56 4.54
N LEU A 20 -0.80 -8.84 5.81
CA LEU A 20 0.15 -8.57 6.89
C LEU A 20 1.39 -9.46 6.83
N PRO A 21 1.29 -10.80 6.66
CA PRO A 21 2.48 -11.64 6.51
C PRO A 21 3.38 -11.21 5.34
N VAL A 22 2.80 -10.94 4.18
CA VAL A 22 3.53 -10.48 3.01
C VAL A 22 4.20 -9.13 3.28
N THR A 23 3.48 -8.17 3.87
CA THR A 23 4.02 -6.84 4.15
C THR A 23 5.17 -6.90 5.16
N VAL A 24 5.03 -7.67 6.24
CA VAL A 24 6.10 -7.83 7.23
C VAL A 24 7.32 -8.50 6.61
N ALA A 25 7.14 -9.55 5.82
CA ALA A 25 8.26 -10.26 5.16
C ALA A 25 9.01 -9.34 4.20
N THR A 26 8.27 -8.64 3.32
CA THR A 26 8.88 -7.76 2.30
C THR A 26 9.59 -6.55 2.92
N LEU A 27 9.01 -5.92 3.94
CA LEU A 27 9.66 -4.81 4.64
C LEU A 27 10.87 -5.28 5.46
N SER A 28 10.81 -6.47 6.07
CA SER A 28 11.95 -7.03 6.81
C SER A 28 13.14 -7.33 5.88
N GLU A 29 12.86 -7.83 4.68
CA GLU A 29 13.88 -8.04 3.67
C GLU A 29 14.49 -6.73 3.19
N LEU A 30 13.65 -5.74 2.84
CA LEU A 30 14.12 -4.41 2.43
C LEU A 30 14.98 -3.75 3.52
N ARG A 31 14.54 -3.85 4.79
CA ARG A 31 15.34 -3.40 5.93
C ARG A 31 16.72 -4.04 5.97
N GLY A 32 16.78 -5.36 5.78
CA GLY A 32 18.05 -6.09 5.79
C GLY A 32 18.98 -5.69 4.64
N ARG A 33 18.45 -5.47 3.44
CA ARG A 33 19.21 -4.99 2.28
C ARG A 33 19.73 -3.57 2.52
N LEU A 34 18.86 -2.67 3.01
CA LEU A 34 19.20 -1.28 3.30
C LEU A 34 20.31 -1.17 4.35
N ILE A 35 20.23 -1.91 5.45
CA ILE A 35 21.27 -1.91 6.49
C ILE A 35 22.61 -2.34 5.90
N ARG A 36 22.66 -3.40 5.10
CA ARG A 36 23.91 -3.84 4.47
C ARG A 36 24.50 -2.78 3.55
N ALA A 37 23.68 -2.14 2.71
CA ALA A 37 24.15 -1.06 1.85
C ALA A 37 24.64 0.18 2.65
N MET A 38 23.98 0.48 3.77
CA MET A 38 24.42 1.57 4.67
C MET A 38 25.75 1.30 5.38
N GLU A 39 26.18 0.03 5.52
CA GLU A 39 27.48 -0.34 6.08
C GLU A 39 28.65 -0.06 5.11
N GLU A 40 28.38 0.13 3.82
CA GLU A 40 29.41 0.35 2.79
C GLU A 40 30.11 1.72 2.93
N SER A 41 29.37 2.76 3.38
CA SER A 41 29.94 4.09 3.56
C SER A 41 29.17 4.93 4.59
N LYS A 42 29.85 5.94 5.16
CA LYS A 42 29.21 6.93 6.05
C LYS A 42 28.14 7.74 5.31
N GLU A 43 28.33 7.96 4.02
CA GLU A 43 27.36 8.70 3.20
C GLU A 43 26.10 7.87 2.97
N HIS A 44 26.22 6.59 2.62
CA HIS A 44 25.06 5.68 2.56
C HIS A 44 24.30 5.62 3.90
N ALA A 45 25.04 5.59 5.03
CA ALA A 45 24.41 5.60 6.34
C ALA A 45 23.60 6.89 6.60
N ARG A 46 24.12 8.05 6.16
CA ARG A 46 23.44 9.34 6.29
C ARG A 46 22.20 9.42 5.40
N GLU A 47 22.34 9.03 4.13
CA GLU A 47 21.28 9.12 3.12
C GLU A 47 20.16 8.11 3.34
N GLY A 48 20.49 6.90 3.78
CA GLY A 48 19.52 5.82 4.03
C GLY A 48 18.77 5.93 5.36
N GLY A 49 19.18 6.83 6.26
CA GLY A 49 18.67 6.92 7.63
C GLY A 49 17.17 7.16 7.72
N ASP A 50 16.62 8.07 6.92
CA ASP A 50 15.20 8.40 6.91
C ASP A 50 14.37 7.24 6.36
N MET A 51 14.83 6.58 5.29
CA MET A 51 14.19 5.39 4.74
C MET A 51 14.17 4.24 5.75
N LEU A 52 15.29 3.99 6.44
CA LEU A 52 15.37 2.97 7.49
C LEU A 52 14.37 3.24 8.62
N SER A 53 14.31 4.48 9.11
CA SER A 53 13.36 4.90 10.14
C SER A 53 11.91 4.69 9.71
N GLY A 54 11.58 5.02 8.46
CA GLY A 54 10.26 4.80 7.88
C GLY A 54 9.88 3.31 7.82
N ILE A 55 10.81 2.45 7.40
CA ILE A 55 10.62 1.00 7.35
C ILE A 55 10.43 0.44 8.76
N GLU A 56 11.25 0.83 9.73
CA GLU A 56 11.15 0.35 11.11
C GLU A 56 9.85 0.78 11.79
N ASN A 57 9.40 2.01 11.56
CA ASN A 57 8.10 2.47 12.06
C ASN A 57 6.95 1.69 11.43
N SER A 58 7.02 1.43 10.14
CA SER A 58 6.03 0.60 9.44
C SER A 58 5.99 -0.82 9.98
N LEU A 59 7.15 -1.45 10.19
CA LEU A 59 7.25 -2.79 10.77
C LEU A 59 6.63 -2.85 12.18
N LYS A 60 6.87 -1.86 13.05
CA LYS A 60 6.23 -1.80 14.38
C LYS A 60 4.70 -1.84 14.27
N VAL A 61 4.14 -1.04 13.35
CA VAL A 61 2.69 -1.00 13.12
C VAL A 61 2.16 -2.33 12.61
N TYR A 62 2.79 -2.91 11.58
CA TYR A 62 2.30 -4.15 10.98
C TYR A 62 2.47 -5.37 11.90
N ILE A 63 3.57 -5.47 12.65
CA ILE A 63 3.77 -6.49 13.68
C ILE A 63 2.72 -6.34 14.80
N GLY A 64 2.44 -5.11 15.24
CA GLY A 64 1.39 -4.84 16.22
C GLY A 64 0.01 -5.27 15.73
N ARG A 65 -0.34 -4.96 14.47
CA ARG A 65 -1.60 -5.41 13.83
C ARG A 65 -1.67 -6.93 13.70
N THR A 66 -0.57 -7.58 13.32
CA THR A 66 -0.49 -9.04 13.25
C THR A 66 -0.78 -9.67 14.62
N LYS A 67 -0.19 -9.14 15.68
CA LYS A 67 -0.48 -9.63 17.06
C LYS A 67 -1.94 -9.44 17.43
N ALA A 68 -2.51 -8.27 17.16
CA ALA A 68 -3.91 -7.97 17.47
C ALA A 68 -4.88 -8.88 16.70
N LEU A 69 -4.67 -9.11 15.40
CA LEU A 69 -5.54 -9.99 14.60
C LEU A 69 -5.36 -11.49 14.90
N ASN A 70 -4.31 -11.88 15.60
CA ASN A 70 -4.12 -13.23 16.12
C ASN A 70 -4.54 -13.38 17.58
N ASP A 71 -5.03 -12.32 18.23
CA ASP A 71 -5.61 -12.39 19.58
C ASP A 71 -7.10 -12.79 19.48
N PRO A 72 -7.48 -13.97 20.00
CA PRO A 72 -8.87 -14.44 19.95
C PRO A 72 -9.86 -13.49 20.65
N ALA A 73 -9.47 -12.85 21.75
CA ALA A 73 -10.33 -11.93 22.47
C ALA A 73 -10.59 -10.64 21.67
N PHE A 74 -9.59 -10.17 20.92
CA PHE A 74 -9.74 -9.02 20.03
C PHE A 74 -10.63 -9.35 18.83
N THR A 75 -10.39 -10.49 18.18
CA THR A 75 -11.17 -10.89 16.99
C THR A 75 -12.62 -11.23 17.35
N ALA A 76 -12.89 -11.82 18.53
CA ALA A 76 -14.24 -12.06 19.00
C ALA A 76 -15.05 -10.77 19.16
N ARG A 77 -14.45 -9.70 19.71
CA ARG A 77 -15.11 -8.38 19.81
C ARG A 77 -15.42 -7.77 18.43
N LEU A 78 -14.55 -7.96 17.45
CA LEU A 78 -14.80 -7.49 16.10
C LEU A 78 -15.97 -8.26 15.45
N ALA A 79 -16.01 -9.58 15.62
CA ALA A 79 -17.10 -10.41 15.13
C ALA A 79 -18.45 -10.06 15.80
N GLU A 80 -18.46 -9.81 17.11
CA GLU A 80 -19.65 -9.35 17.84
C GLU A 80 -20.16 -8.03 17.27
N ALA A 81 -19.30 -7.01 17.13
CA ALA A 81 -19.69 -5.71 16.57
C ALA A 81 -20.24 -5.85 15.13
N GLN A 82 -19.67 -6.75 14.32
CA GLN A 82 -20.18 -7.02 12.98
C GLN A 82 -21.55 -7.70 13.01
N ASN A 83 -21.76 -8.67 13.90
CA ASN A 83 -23.04 -9.34 14.06
C ASN A 83 -24.13 -8.38 14.55
N ASP A 84 -23.82 -7.49 15.48
CA ASP A 84 -24.75 -6.46 15.96
C ASP A 84 -25.18 -5.54 14.82
N LEU A 85 -24.23 -5.11 13.97
CA LEU A 85 -24.56 -4.29 12.80
C LEU A 85 -25.44 -5.05 11.80
N ARG A 86 -25.14 -6.35 11.52
CA ARG A 86 -25.97 -7.19 10.66
C ARG A 86 -27.41 -7.29 11.17
N GLN A 87 -27.58 -7.47 12.49
CA GLN A 87 -28.90 -7.54 13.09
C GLN A 87 -29.68 -6.21 12.99
N GLN A 88 -29.00 -5.08 13.17
CA GLN A 88 -29.63 -3.75 13.08
C GLN A 88 -30.18 -3.44 11.69
N VAL A 89 -29.54 -3.96 10.62
CA VAL A 89 -29.95 -3.71 9.23
C VAL A 89 -30.70 -4.90 8.62
N ALA A 90 -30.97 -5.96 9.40
CA ALA A 90 -31.64 -7.15 8.91
C ALA A 90 -33.06 -6.82 8.45
N GLY A 91 -33.36 -7.14 7.18
CA GLY A 91 -34.66 -6.88 6.57
C GLY A 91 -34.82 -5.48 5.95
N ASP A 92 -33.81 -4.64 6.00
CA ASP A 92 -33.81 -3.38 5.27
C ASP A 92 -33.52 -3.63 3.79
N SER A 93 -34.56 -3.50 2.95
CA SER A 93 -34.47 -3.76 1.52
C SER A 93 -33.67 -2.70 0.75
N GLU A 94 -33.45 -1.53 1.32
CA GLU A 94 -32.61 -0.47 0.69
C GLU A 94 -31.11 -0.78 0.86
N ILE A 95 -30.73 -1.44 1.96
CA ILE A 95 -29.36 -1.83 2.26
C ILE A 95 -28.99 -3.15 1.55
N GLY A 96 -29.92 -4.10 1.48
CA GLY A 96 -29.66 -5.43 0.91
C GLY A 96 -28.66 -6.25 1.73
N ASP A 97 -27.77 -7.00 1.04
CA ASP A 97 -26.69 -7.78 1.66
C ASP A 97 -25.29 -7.28 1.25
N PRO A 98 -24.78 -6.23 1.90
CA PRO A 98 -23.45 -5.70 1.59
C PRO A 98 -22.31 -6.65 1.99
N TRP A 99 -22.52 -7.57 2.94
CA TRP A 99 -21.48 -8.53 3.37
C TRP A 99 -21.17 -9.53 2.27
N THR A 100 -22.18 -10.12 1.64
CA THR A 100 -21.97 -11.01 0.48
C THR A 100 -21.25 -10.26 -0.65
N THR A 101 -21.64 -9.03 -0.95
CA THR A 101 -20.97 -8.20 -1.96
C THR A 101 -19.49 -7.98 -1.65
N VAL A 102 -19.18 -7.67 -0.38
CA VAL A 102 -17.77 -7.50 0.07
C VAL A 102 -17.01 -8.82 0.02
N ASP A 103 -17.63 -9.95 0.40
CA ASP A 103 -16.99 -11.27 0.36
C ASP A 103 -16.61 -11.68 -1.06
N GLU A 104 -17.50 -11.48 -2.02
CA GLU A 104 -17.23 -11.71 -3.45
C GLU A 104 -16.09 -10.83 -3.96
N ALA A 105 -16.12 -9.54 -3.64
CA ALA A 105 -15.06 -8.60 -4.00
C ALA A 105 -13.71 -8.99 -3.36
N MET A 106 -13.69 -9.43 -2.11
CA MET A 106 -12.48 -9.87 -1.42
C MET A 106 -11.91 -11.16 -2.02
N ASN A 107 -12.76 -12.09 -2.47
CA ASN A 107 -12.33 -13.30 -3.17
C ASN A 107 -11.65 -12.94 -4.51
N ALA A 108 -12.25 -12.05 -5.30
CA ALA A 108 -11.65 -11.55 -6.54
C ALA A 108 -10.33 -10.80 -6.27
N TYR A 109 -10.30 -9.94 -5.25
CA TYR A 109 -9.10 -9.19 -4.87
C TYR A 109 -7.96 -10.11 -4.40
N ARG A 110 -8.27 -11.16 -3.63
CA ARG A 110 -7.28 -12.16 -3.17
C ARG A 110 -6.56 -12.81 -4.36
N ALA A 111 -7.27 -13.14 -5.44
CA ALA A 111 -6.69 -13.72 -6.65
C ALA A 111 -5.74 -12.75 -7.38
N LEU A 112 -6.02 -11.44 -7.31
CA LEU A 112 -5.26 -10.40 -7.98
C LEU A 112 -4.16 -9.79 -7.10
N TYR A 113 -4.12 -10.08 -5.79
CA TYR A 113 -3.25 -9.38 -4.84
C TYR A 113 -1.77 -9.46 -5.18
N TYR A 114 -1.26 -10.65 -5.44
CA TYR A 114 0.16 -10.82 -5.77
C TYR A 114 0.53 -10.20 -7.12
N PRO A 115 -0.21 -10.44 -8.22
CA PRO A 115 0.05 -9.74 -9.47
C PRO A 115 0.06 -8.21 -9.31
N LEU A 116 -0.94 -7.64 -8.63
CA LEU A 116 -1.01 -6.19 -8.43
C LEU A 116 0.10 -5.66 -7.51
N ARG A 117 0.51 -6.45 -6.51
CA ARG A 117 1.48 -6.02 -5.49
C ARG A 117 2.92 -6.00 -6.02
N PHE A 118 3.25 -6.87 -6.96
CA PHE A 118 4.63 -7.12 -7.40
C PHE A 118 4.89 -6.81 -8.89
N THR A 119 3.99 -6.09 -9.55
CA THR A 119 4.17 -5.73 -10.96
C THR A 119 4.89 -4.42 -11.18
N GLN A 120 5.10 -3.63 -10.14
CA GLN A 120 5.68 -2.28 -10.26
C GLN A 120 7.06 -2.25 -9.60
N PRO A 121 8.13 -1.87 -10.33
CA PRO A 121 9.40 -1.53 -9.72
C PRO A 121 9.25 -0.40 -8.71
N SER A 122 10.09 -0.42 -7.66
CA SER A 122 10.12 0.60 -6.62
C SER A 122 11.36 1.46 -6.82
N GLY A 123 11.18 2.76 -6.98
CA GLY A 123 12.26 3.74 -7.12
C GLY A 123 11.71 5.10 -7.51
N ASP A 124 12.36 6.18 -7.07
CA ASP A 124 11.94 7.54 -7.39
C ASP A 124 12.11 7.84 -8.88
N LEU A 125 13.25 7.48 -9.47
CA LEU A 125 13.52 7.68 -10.90
C LEU A 125 12.55 6.90 -11.77
N TYR A 126 12.22 5.65 -11.39
CA TYR A 126 11.20 4.88 -12.09
C TYR A 126 9.83 5.58 -12.04
N SER A 127 9.43 6.03 -10.85
CA SER A 127 8.15 6.72 -10.64
C SER A 127 8.07 8.04 -11.42
N TYR A 128 9.17 8.79 -11.47
CA TYR A 128 9.26 10.01 -12.27
C TYR A 128 9.17 9.73 -13.76
N ALA A 129 9.93 8.75 -14.26
CA ALA A 129 9.86 8.35 -15.66
C ALA A 129 8.45 7.90 -16.06
N GLN A 130 7.80 7.08 -15.24
CA GLN A 130 6.43 6.63 -15.44
C GLN A 130 5.46 7.82 -15.50
N THR A 131 5.57 8.76 -14.55
CA THR A 131 4.72 9.95 -14.50
C THR A 131 4.88 10.81 -15.77
N LEU A 132 6.11 11.02 -16.24
CA LEU A 132 6.38 11.78 -17.47
C LEU A 132 5.82 11.09 -18.73
N VAL A 133 5.97 9.76 -18.81
CA VAL A 133 5.39 8.97 -19.92
C VAL A 133 3.87 9.06 -19.92
N PHE A 134 3.22 8.89 -18.77
CA PHE A 134 1.77 9.04 -18.66
C PHE A 134 1.33 10.48 -18.97
N ALA A 135 2.02 11.49 -18.47
CA ALA A 135 1.70 12.88 -18.78
C ALA A 135 1.74 13.17 -20.30
N ALA A 136 2.74 12.62 -21.00
CA ALA A 136 2.84 12.76 -22.46
C ALA A 136 1.69 12.05 -23.19
N GLN A 137 1.34 10.83 -22.76
CA GLN A 137 0.25 10.05 -23.35
C GLN A 137 -1.12 10.71 -23.09
N GLU A 138 -1.36 11.11 -21.84
CA GLU A 138 -2.65 11.69 -21.44
C GLU A 138 -2.91 13.06 -22.07
N ARG A 139 -1.86 13.88 -22.32
CA ARG A 139 -2.01 15.14 -23.06
C ARG A 139 -2.56 14.96 -24.49
N GLY A 140 -2.36 13.81 -25.09
CA GLY A 140 -2.92 13.47 -26.39
C GLY A 140 -4.42 13.17 -26.38
N LYS A 141 -5.05 13.05 -25.21
CA LYS A 141 -6.48 12.73 -25.04
C LYS A 141 -7.30 13.98 -24.71
N PRO A 142 -8.59 14.00 -25.04
CA PRO A 142 -9.53 14.98 -24.52
C PRO A 142 -9.52 15.00 -22.98
N ASN A 143 -9.63 16.17 -22.35
CA ASN A 143 -9.53 16.30 -20.87
C ASN A 143 -10.48 15.38 -20.09
N SER A 144 -11.69 15.14 -20.62
CA SER A 144 -12.70 14.26 -20.00
C SER A 144 -12.34 12.76 -20.02
N GLU A 145 -11.40 12.37 -20.87
CA GLU A 145 -10.96 10.97 -21.05
C GLU A 145 -9.62 10.67 -20.35
N ARG A 146 -9.00 11.71 -19.77
CA ARG A 146 -7.71 11.57 -19.08
C ARG A 146 -7.86 10.91 -17.72
N LEU A 147 -6.82 10.22 -17.30
CA LEU A 147 -6.71 9.72 -15.93
C LEU A 147 -6.79 10.87 -14.92
N PRO A 148 -7.37 10.65 -13.72
CA PRO A 148 -7.65 11.72 -12.75
C PRO A 148 -6.47 12.63 -12.39
N GLY A 149 -5.26 12.06 -12.30
CA GLY A 149 -4.03 12.82 -12.02
C GLY A 149 -3.49 13.64 -13.20
N TYR A 150 -4.05 13.49 -14.40
CA TYR A 150 -3.53 14.06 -15.65
C TYR A 150 -4.51 14.99 -16.35
N THR A 151 -5.64 15.32 -15.73
CA THR A 151 -6.56 16.34 -16.23
C THR A 151 -5.91 17.72 -16.22
N ASP A 152 -6.43 18.67 -17.01
CA ASP A 152 -5.87 20.03 -17.10
C ASP A 152 -5.72 20.71 -15.73
N SER A 153 -6.62 20.40 -14.78
CA SER A 153 -6.56 20.93 -13.42
C SER A 153 -5.55 20.21 -12.51
N ALA A 154 -5.28 18.92 -12.74
CA ALA A 154 -4.42 18.10 -11.90
C ALA A 154 -2.97 18.04 -12.38
N LEU A 155 -2.77 18.09 -13.70
CA LEU A 155 -1.47 17.91 -14.34
C LEU A 155 -0.35 18.84 -13.82
N PRO A 156 -0.60 20.15 -13.58
CA PRO A 156 0.45 21.02 -13.02
C PRO A 156 0.97 20.57 -11.67
N LEU A 157 0.10 20.01 -10.81
CA LEU A 157 0.51 19.46 -9.51
C LEU A 157 1.30 18.17 -9.69
N THR A 158 0.85 17.28 -10.56
CA THR A 158 1.53 16.02 -10.88
C THR A 158 2.94 16.28 -11.43
N GLU A 159 3.10 17.23 -12.35
CA GLU A 159 4.40 17.62 -12.90
C GLU A 159 5.30 18.29 -11.86
N LYS A 160 4.73 19.13 -10.99
CA LYS A 160 5.49 19.73 -9.88
C LYS A 160 6.09 18.68 -8.96
N GLN A 161 5.38 17.57 -8.70
CA GLN A 161 5.89 16.48 -7.86
C GLN A 161 7.13 15.79 -8.46
N VAL A 162 7.21 15.70 -9.80
CA VAL A 162 8.39 15.16 -10.51
C VAL A 162 9.55 16.17 -10.54
N LEU A 163 9.24 17.46 -10.61
CA LEU A 163 10.22 18.54 -10.69
C LEU A 163 10.62 19.08 -9.30
N ASP A 164 10.10 18.48 -8.23
CA ASP A 164 10.47 18.84 -6.86
C ASP A 164 11.95 18.55 -6.62
N GLU A 165 12.69 19.51 -6.08
CA GLU A 165 14.15 19.46 -5.85
C GLU A 165 14.53 18.49 -4.70
N ARG A 166 13.82 17.41 -4.52
CA ARG A 166 14.20 16.38 -3.53
C ARG A 166 15.43 15.63 -4.02
N PRO A 167 16.43 15.41 -3.15
CA PRO A 167 17.59 14.63 -3.53
C PRO A 167 17.18 13.19 -3.86
N VAL A 168 17.58 12.71 -5.03
CA VAL A 168 17.51 11.30 -5.40
C VAL A 168 18.89 10.69 -5.23
N TYR A 169 19.00 9.65 -4.45
CA TYR A 169 20.25 8.94 -4.22
C TYR A 169 20.30 7.70 -5.11
N PRO A 170 21.18 7.65 -6.13
CA PRO A 170 21.18 6.57 -7.13
C PRO A 170 21.24 5.16 -6.53
N TRP A 171 22.05 4.97 -5.51
CA TRP A 171 22.19 3.67 -4.84
C TRP A 171 20.93 3.22 -4.11
N LEU A 172 20.17 4.18 -3.51
CA LEU A 172 18.88 3.88 -2.87
C LEU A 172 17.82 3.51 -3.91
N ASP A 173 17.82 4.20 -5.03
CA ASP A 173 16.90 3.94 -6.13
C ASP A 173 17.18 2.58 -6.76
N GLU A 174 18.44 2.25 -7.02
CA GLU A 174 18.91 0.94 -7.50
C GLU A 174 18.51 -0.18 -6.54
N LEU A 175 18.77 -0.01 -5.23
CA LEU A 175 18.36 -0.96 -4.20
C LEU A 175 16.83 -1.19 -4.19
N GLY A 176 16.04 -0.13 -4.35
CA GLY A 176 14.58 -0.20 -4.42
C GLY A 176 14.10 -0.98 -5.66
N VAL A 177 14.68 -0.71 -6.82
CA VAL A 177 14.37 -1.39 -8.08
C VAL A 177 14.76 -2.88 -7.99
N GLU A 178 15.99 -3.19 -7.60
CA GLU A 178 16.46 -4.57 -7.43
C GLU A 178 15.61 -5.37 -6.45
N TRP A 179 15.29 -4.77 -5.30
CA TRP A 179 14.42 -5.41 -4.31
C TRP A 179 13.04 -5.70 -4.88
N SER A 180 12.42 -4.76 -5.57
CA SER A 180 11.07 -4.95 -6.12
C SER A 180 11.02 -5.98 -7.24
N LEU A 181 12.04 -6.03 -8.10
CA LEU A 181 12.16 -7.03 -9.19
C LEU A 181 12.53 -8.43 -8.70
N SER A 182 12.99 -8.57 -7.47
CA SER A 182 13.33 -9.89 -6.88
C SER A 182 12.12 -10.64 -6.29
N LYS A 183 10.89 -10.12 -6.42
CA LYS A 183 9.64 -10.71 -5.93
C LYS A 183 8.91 -11.43 -7.04
#